data_6101de85d10eee8042cdc4281edf0973
#
_entry.id   6101de85d10eee8042cdc4281edf0973
#
_cell.length_a   1.000
_cell.length_b   1.000
_cell.length_c   1.000
_cell.angle_alpha   90.00
_cell.angle_beta   90.00
_cell.angle_gamma   90.00
#
_symmetry.space_group_name_H-M   'P 1'
#
loop_
_entity.id
_entity.type
_entity.pdbx_description
1 polymer ?
#
loop_
_entity_poly.entity_id
_entity_poly.type
_entity_poly.pdbx_seq_one_letter_code
_entity_poly.pdbx_strand_id
1 'polypeptide(L)'
;MLIIAAMVYLRSLIFNILFYGLTALLAIGLLPCLLLPAAVTRYMARLWGWTTVVSLRVAGGRHRIGGSMALDRQVIYAAKHQSAWETTVLSYLLHCPVPVIKQELLRLPLLGFYFRKAGCIAVDRSAGMKALRQLRDDAAKAAADGSSVLIFPQGTRVAPGVTHKYEIGVFAVYEATGLPVVPVALNSGHVWGRNSWLKRPGIIDVDFLPDIPPGLDRKAFMAALEEAIETRMAVLDAPYLVQQEETG
;
A
#
# COMPACT_ATOMS: atom_id res chain seq x y z
N MET A 1 -29.10 -0.72 17.77
CA MET A 1 -27.95 -1.58 17.40
C MET A 1 -28.21 -2.43 16.16
N LEU A 2 -29.27 -3.23 16.05
CA LEU A 2 -29.56 -4.12 14.91
C LEU A 2 -29.60 -3.41 13.54
N ILE A 3 -30.25 -2.23 13.44
CA ILE A 3 -30.34 -1.46 12.19
C ILE A 3 -28.96 -0.99 11.72
N ILE A 4 -28.12 -0.50 12.62
CA ILE A 4 -26.76 -0.02 12.28
C ILE A 4 -25.92 -1.20 11.79
N ALA A 5 -25.98 -2.34 12.46
CA ALA A 5 -25.29 -3.54 12.02
C ALA A 5 -25.76 -3.98 10.61
N ALA A 6 -27.06 -4.06 10.38
CA ALA A 6 -27.63 -4.41 9.07
C ALA A 6 -27.17 -3.44 7.96
N MET A 7 -27.08 -2.14 8.24
CA MET A 7 -26.57 -1.14 7.29
C MET A 7 -25.08 -1.37 6.95
N VAL A 8 -24.24 -1.73 7.94
CA VAL A 8 -22.83 -2.03 7.69
C VAL A 8 -22.69 -3.26 6.78
N TYR A 9 -23.47 -4.32 7.04
CA TYR A 9 -23.48 -5.51 6.19
C TYR A 9 -23.93 -5.19 4.74
N LEU A 10 -25.04 -4.48 4.58
CA LEU A 10 -25.55 -4.08 3.25
C LEU A 10 -24.52 -3.23 2.47
N ARG A 11 -23.98 -2.21 3.12
CA ARG A 11 -22.95 -1.35 2.51
C ARG A 11 -21.69 -2.14 2.13
N SER A 12 -21.28 -3.09 2.98
CA SER A 12 -20.14 -3.96 2.70
C SER A 12 -20.42 -4.88 1.51
N LEU A 13 -21.64 -5.42 1.39
CA LEU A 13 -22.06 -6.22 0.25
C LEU A 13 -21.95 -5.40 -1.05
N ILE A 14 -22.54 -4.20 -1.07
CA ILE A 14 -22.51 -3.32 -2.24
C ILE A 14 -21.04 -2.96 -2.57
N PHE A 15 -20.24 -2.61 -1.58
CA PHE A 15 -18.81 -2.37 -1.79
C PHE A 15 -18.12 -3.56 -2.45
N ASN A 16 -18.30 -4.77 -1.93
CA ASN A 16 -17.62 -5.96 -2.46
C ASN A 16 -18.07 -6.25 -3.91
N ILE A 17 -19.35 -6.11 -4.23
CA ILE A 17 -19.86 -6.25 -5.61
C ILE A 17 -19.19 -5.20 -6.51
N LEU A 18 -19.17 -3.93 -6.09
CA LEU A 18 -18.57 -2.85 -6.89
C LEU A 18 -17.05 -3.05 -7.03
N PHE A 19 -16.34 -3.31 -5.95
CA PHE A 19 -14.89 -3.44 -5.96
C PHE A 19 -14.43 -4.61 -6.84
N TYR A 20 -14.98 -5.81 -6.62
CA TYR A 20 -14.59 -6.99 -7.41
C TYR A 20 -15.15 -6.94 -8.82
N GLY A 21 -16.36 -6.43 -9.01
CA GLY A 21 -16.99 -6.25 -10.32
C GLY A 21 -16.21 -5.25 -11.19
N LEU A 22 -15.88 -4.07 -10.65
CA LEU A 22 -15.08 -3.08 -11.37
C LEU A 22 -13.65 -3.57 -11.60
N THR A 23 -13.05 -4.30 -10.64
CA THR A 23 -11.73 -4.92 -10.84
C THR A 23 -11.76 -5.92 -12.00
N ALA A 24 -12.76 -6.79 -12.06
CA ALA A 24 -12.91 -7.74 -13.16
C ALA A 24 -13.18 -7.04 -14.49
N LEU A 25 -14.07 -6.04 -14.51
CA LEU A 25 -14.37 -5.24 -15.69
C LEU A 25 -13.13 -4.53 -16.25
N LEU A 26 -12.35 -3.88 -15.38
CA LEU A 26 -11.09 -3.24 -15.76
C LEU A 26 -10.07 -4.27 -16.24
N ALA A 27 -9.89 -5.38 -15.51
CA ALA A 27 -8.93 -6.42 -15.86
C ALA A 27 -9.23 -7.07 -17.22
N ILE A 28 -10.51 -7.21 -17.60
CA ILE A 28 -10.91 -7.76 -18.89
C ILE A 28 -10.93 -6.68 -19.97
N GLY A 29 -11.58 -5.55 -19.69
CA GLY A 29 -11.80 -4.49 -20.69
C GLY A 29 -10.50 -3.80 -21.12
N LEU A 30 -9.49 -3.77 -20.26
CA LEU A 30 -8.19 -3.15 -20.54
C LEU A 30 -7.13 -4.15 -21.04
N LEU A 31 -7.48 -5.42 -21.31
CA LEU A 31 -6.54 -6.39 -21.88
C LEU A 31 -5.80 -5.90 -23.12
N PRO A 32 -6.46 -5.23 -24.11
CA PRO A 32 -5.77 -4.72 -25.30
C PRO A 32 -4.64 -3.73 -24.95
N CYS A 33 -4.77 -3.02 -23.84
CA CYS A 33 -3.77 -2.05 -23.41
C CYS A 33 -2.46 -2.69 -22.92
N LEU A 34 -2.43 -4.00 -22.65
CA LEU A 34 -1.18 -4.72 -22.37
C LEU A 34 -0.24 -4.75 -23.59
N LEU A 35 -0.74 -4.48 -24.79
CA LEU A 35 0.07 -4.32 -26.02
C LEU A 35 0.75 -2.94 -26.08
N LEU A 36 0.30 -1.97 -25.29
CA LEU A 36 0.80 -0.61 -25.25
C LEU A 36 2.03 -0.49 -24.31
N PRO A 37 2.76 0.65 -24.33
CA PRO A 37 3.88 0.88 -23.40
C PRO A 37 3.50 0.72 -21.94
N ALA A 38 4.46 0.32 -21.10
CA ALA A 38 4.27 0.08 -19.66
C ALA A 38 3.65 1.29 -18.91
N ALA A 39 3.92 2.52 -19.37
CA ALA A 39 3.32 3.74 -18.82
C ALA A 39 1.78 3.71 -18.84
N VAL A 40 1.18 3.14 -19.90
CA VAL A 40 -0.28 2.98 -20.00
C VAL A 40 -0.78 2.01 -18.92
N THR A 41 -0.09 0.90 -18.72
CA THR A 41 -0.44 -0.07 -17.67
C THR A 41 -0.34 0.55 -16.28
N ARG A 42 0.66 1.39 -16.03
CA ARG A 42 0.77 2.15 -14.78
C ARG A 42 -0.40 3.14 -14.60
N TYR A 43 -0.80 3.81 -15.68
CA TYR A 43 -1.98 4.68 -15.62
C TYR A 43 -3.27 3.90 -15.26
N MET A 44 -3.41 2.65 -15.71
CA MET A 44 -4.54 1.78 -15.33
C MET A 44 -4.53 1.42 -13.85
N ALA A 45 -3.36 1.27 -13.23
CA ALA A 45 -3.27 1.09 -11.78
C ALA A 45 -3.85 2.30 -11.02
N ARG A 46 -3.69 3.52 -11.55
CA ARG A 46 -4.35 4.74 -11.01
C ARG A 46 -5.86 4.64 -11.13
N LEU A 47 -6.38 4.23 -12.28
CA LEU A 47 -7.82 4.04 -12.48
C LEU A 47 -8.38 3.01 -11.49
N TRP A 48 -7.68 1.90 -11.30
CA TRP A 48 -8.07 0.88 -10.29
C TRP A 48 -8.07 1.44 -8.87
N GLY A 49 -7.05 2.22 -8.48
CA GLY A 49 -7.01 2.90 -7.19
C GLY A 49 -8.16 3.90 -7.02
N TRP A 50 -8.49 4.66 -8.06
CA TRP A 50 -9.65 5.56 -8.06
C TRP A 50 -10.97 4.80 -7.88
N THR A 51 -11.20 3.69 -8.59
CA THR A 51 -12.39 2.85 -8.40
C THR A 51 -12.48 2.28 -7.00
N THR A 52 -11.34 1.97 -6.36
CA THR A 52 -11.28 1.55 -4.95
C THR A 52 -11.78 2.65 -4.02
N VAL A 53 -11.33 3.90 -4.24
CA VAL A 53 -11.79 5.07 -3.45
C VAL A 53 -13.29 5.27 -3.60
N VAL A 54 -13.81 5.25 -4.84
CA VAL A 54 -15.24 5.45 -5.11
C VAL A 54 -16.06 4.33 -4.48
N SER A 55 -15.65 3.08 -4.64
CA SER A 55 -16.35 1.92 -4.04
C SER A 55 -16.39 2.01 -2.51
N LEU A 56 -15.28 2.43 -1.88
CA LEU A 56 -15.22 2.52 -0.42
C LEU A 56 -16.13 3.63 0.15
N ARG A 57 -16.40 4.68 -0.62
CA ARG A 57 -17.36 5.73 -0.22
C ARG A 57 -18.76 5.17 0.00
N VAL A 58 -19.18 4.16 -0.76
CA VAL A 58 -20.48 3.48 -0.57
C VAL A 58 -20.53 2.80 0.80
N ALA A 59 -19.42 2.23 1.26
CA ALA A 59 -19.32 1.67 2.61
C ALA A 59 -19.19 2.73 3.72
N GLY A 60 -19.16 4.03 3.36
CA GLY A 60 -18.97 5.14 4.30
C GLY A 60 -17.50 5.41 4.65
N GLY A 61 -16.56 4.78 3.94
CA GLY A 61 -15.14 5.03 4.10
C GLY A 61 -14.69 6.27 3.30
N ARG A 62 -13.86 7.08 3.93
CA ARG A 62 -13.21 8.26 3.34
C ARG A 62 -11.71 8.20 3.63
N HIS A 63 -10.91 9.06 3.00
CA HIS A 63 -9.52 9.23 3.37
C HIS A 63 -9.17 10.71 3.51
N ARG A 64 -8.15 10.99 4.30
CA ARG A 64 -7.58 12.31 4.53
C ARG A 64 -6.06 12.20 4.40
N ILE A 65 -5.45 13.16 3.72
CA ILE A 65 -4.03 13.18 3.47
C ILE A 65 -3.39 14.25 4.35
N GLY A 66 -2.32 13.89 5.05
CA GLY A 66 -1.46 14.79 5.81
C GLY A 66 -0.02 14.75 5.28
N GLY A 67 0.72 15.84 5.47
CA GLY A 67 2.11 15.96 5.03
C GLY A 67 2.27 16.17 3.52
N SER A 68 3.51 15.96 3.02
CA SER A 68 3.89 16.17 1.61
C SER A 68 4.10 14.85 0.89
N MET A 69 3.38 14.62 -0.21
CA MET A 69 3.48 13.41 -1.01
C MET A 69 4.76 13.29 -1.85
N ALA A 70 5.63 14.31 -1.89
CA ALA A 70 6.88 14.32 -2.65
C ALA A 70 6.72 13.88 -4.13
N LEU A 71 5.69 14.40 -4.83
CA LEU A 71 5.33 14.00 -6.20
C LEU A 71 6.28 14.60 -7.27
N ASP A 72 7.10 15.54 -6.90
CA ASP A 72 8.03 16.30 -7.75
C ASP A 72 9.43 15.68 -7.87
N ARG A 73 9.69 14.61 -7.13
CA ARG A 73 11.00 13.95 -7.07
C ARG A 73 10.89 12.43 -6.85
N GLN A 74 11.99 11.73 -7.11
CA GLN A 74 12.09 10.30 -6.83
C GLN A 74 12.33 10.05 -5.34
N VAL A 75 11.54 9.15 -4.77
CA VAL A 75 11.63 8.72 -3.37
C VAL A 75 11.26 7.23 -3.23
N ILE A 76 11.60 6.67 -2.09
CA ILE A 76 11.01 5.41 -1.62
C ILE A 76 9.86 5.75 -0.67
N TYR A 77 8.65 5.34 -0.99
CA TYR A 77 7.55 5.39 -0.04
C TYR A 77 7.55 4.11 0.79
N ALA A 78 7.84 4.24 2.08
CA ALA A 78 7.82 3.13 3.04
C ALA A 78 6.54 3.22 3.87
N ALA A 79 5.50 2.47 3.49
CA ALA A 79 4.16 2.63 4.04
C ALA A 79 3.77 1.53 5.02
N LYS A 80 3.07 1.88 6.10
CA LYS A 80 2.38 0.94 6.98
C LYS A 80 1.45 0.05 6.16
N HIS A 81 1.31 -1.23 6.53
CA HIS A 81 0.51 -2.19 5.78
C HIS A 81 -0.55 -2.86 6.64
N GLN A 82 -1.81 -2.48 6.50
CA GLN A 82 -2.93 -2.98 7.29
C GLN A 82 -4.06 -3.58 6.43
N SER A 83 -4.19 -3.13 5.16
CA SER A 83 -5.34 -3.40 4.31
C SER A 83 -4.92 -3.71 2.86
N ALA A 84 -5.88 -4.09 2.03
CA ALA A 84 -5.73 -4.05 0.58
C ALA A 84 -5.88 -2.63 0.01
N TRP A 85 -6.47 -1.72 0.78
CA TRP A 85 -6.75 -0.35 0.38
C TRP A 85 -5.48 0.41 -0.04
N GLU A 86 -4.46 0.44 0.81
CA GLU A 86 -3.23 1.17 0.52
C GLU A 86 -2.48 0.63 -0.69
N THR A 87 -2.58 -0.67 -0.97
CA THR A 87 -1.93 -1.27 -2.16
C THR A 87 -2.44 -0.67 -3.46
N THR A 88 -3.75 -0.38 -3.53
CA THR A 88 -4.39 0.18 -4.72
C THR A 88 -4.38 1.71 -4.69
N VAL A 89 -4.72 2.30 -3.55
CA VAL A 89 -4.96 3.75 -3.45
C VAL A 89 -3.65 4.54 -3.43
N LEU A 90 -2.56 4.02 -2.84
CA LEU A 90 -1.26 4.69 -2.92
C LEU A 90 -0.74 4.74 -4.37
N SER A 91 -1.01 3.73 -5.20
CA SER A 91 -0.70 3.80 -6.63
C SER A 91 -1.47 4.92 -7.35
N TYR A 92 -2.70 5.21 -6.92
CA TYR A 92 -3.48 6.33 -7.43
C TYR A 92 -2.95 7.69 -6.95
N LEU A 93 -2.72 7.83 -5.65
CA LEU A 93 -2.30 9.08 -5.02
C LEU A 93 -0.87 9.50 -5.42
N LEU A 94 0.04 8.54 -5.52
CA LEU A 94 1.48 8.75 -5.71
C LEU A 94 1.95 8.67 -7.18
N HIS A 95 1.04 8.82 -8.13
CA HIS A 95 1.36 8.76 -9.56
C HIS A 95 2.08 7.47 -10.00
N CYS A 96 1.70 6.34 -9.41
CA CYS A 96 2.17 4.99 -9.75
C CYS A 96 3.68 4.76 -9.50
N PRO A 97 4.15 4.85 -8.25
CA PRO A 97 5.45 4.32 -7.90
C PRO A 97 5.49 2.81 -8.22
N VAL A 98 6.67 2.28 -8.44
CA VAL A 98 6.86 0.84 -8.65
C VAL A 98 6.65 0.11 -7.32
N PRO A 99 5.60 -0.72 -7.18
CA PRO A 99 5.34 -1.39 -5.91
C PRO A 99 6.18 -2.67 -5.77
N VAL A 100 6.67 -2.90 -4.55
CA VAL A 100 7.23 -4.19 -4.15
C VAL A 100 6.07 -5.10 -3.75
N ILE A 101 5.92 -6.22 -4.45
CA ILE A 101 4.80 -7.15 -4.28
C ILE A 101 5.27 -8.58 -3.98
N LYS A 102 4.37 -9.39 -3.45
CA LYS A 102 4.61 -10.81 -3.24
C LYS A 102 4.63 -11.54 -4.59
N GLN A 103 5.60 -12.42 -4.84
CA GLN A 103 5.78 -13.11 -6.13
C GLN A 103 4.54 -13.90 -6.57
N GLU A 104 3.79 -14.48 -5.62
CA GLU A 104 2.59 -15.25 -5.93
C GLU A 104 1.48 -14.40 -6.58
N LEU A 105 1.49 -13.07 -6.39
CA LEU A 105 0.55 -12.17 -7.06
C LEU A 105 0.73 -12.15 -8.58
N LEU A 106 1.93 -12.46 -9.07
CA LEU A 106 2.18 -12.62 -10.51
C LEU A 106 1.46 -13.83 -11.13
N ARG A 107 0.99 -14.79 -10.29
CA ARG A 107 0.25 -15.97 -10.74
C ARG A 107 -1.26 -15.74 -10.78
N LEU A 108 -1.75 -14.59 -10.27
CA LEU A 108 -3.18 -14.27 -10.32
C LEU A 108 -3.63 -14.15 -11.79
N PRO A 109 -4.75 -14.80 -12.15
CA PRO A 109 -5.33 -14.68 -13.48
C PRO A 109 -5.54 -13.20 -13.83
N LEU A 110 -5.26 -12.81 -15.06
CA LEU A 110 -5.33 -11.45 -15.59
C LEU A 110 -4.43 -10.45 -14.86
N LEU A 111 -4.59 -10.25 -13.55
CA LEU A 111 -3.84 -9.27 -12.76
C LEU A 111 -2.32 -9.50 -12.81
N GLY A 112 -1.87 -10.75 -12.86
CA GLY A 112 -0.45 -11.08 -12.98
C GLY A 112 0.20 -10.52 -14.24
N PHE A 113 -0.54 -10.42 -15.36
CA PHE A 113 -0.04 -9.79 -16.59
C PHE A 113 0.15 -8.28 -16.40
N TYR A 114 -0.79 -7.62 -15.74
CA TYR A 114 -0.70 -6.19 -15.44
C TYR A 114 0.47 -5.89 -14.51
N PHE A 115 0.68 -6.67 -13.44
CA PHE A 115 1.80 -6.49 -12.52
C PHE A 115 3.16 -6.64 -13.21
N ARG A 116 3.32 -7.65 -14.06
CA ARG A 116 4.54 -7.82 -14.86
C ARG A 116 4.76 -6.65 -15.82
N LYS A 117 3.72 -6.26 -16.55
CA LYS A 117 3.79 -5.18 -17.54
C LYS A 117 4.03 -3.82 -16.89
N ALA A 118 3.46 -3.57 -15.70
CA ALA A 118 3.68 -2.35 -14.92
C ALA A 118 5.09 -2.25 -14.34
N GLY A 119 5.87 -3.35 -14.35
CA GLY A 119 7.22 -3.39 -13.80
C GLY A 119 7.25 -3.54 -12.27
N CYS A 120 6.21 -4.14 -11.67
CA CYS A 120 6.20 -4.40 -10.22
C CYS A 120 7.39 -5.27 -9.81
N ILE A 121 8.05 -4.93 -8.70
CA ILE A 121 9.16 -5.69 -8.13
C ILE A 121 8.58 -6.86 -7.32
N ALA A 122 8.77 -8.08 -7.83
CA ALA A 122 8.22 -9.28 -7.22
C ALA A 122 9.25 -9.97 -6.31
N VAL A 123 8.87 -10.24 -5.05
CA VAL A 123 9.75 -10.84 -4.05
C VAL A 123 9.26 -12.23 -3.66
N ASP A 124 10.11 -13.24 -3.87
CA ASP A 124 9.96 -14.58 -3.30
C ASP A 124 10.61 -14.61 -1.91
N ARG A 125 9.80 -14.47 -0.87
CA ARG A 125 10.30 -14.44 0.51
C ARG A 125 10.91 -15.74 0.98
N SER A 126 10.62 -16.85 0.32
CA SER A 126 11.17 -18.17 0.65
C SER A 126 12.62 -18.34 0.18
N ALA A 127 13.06 -17.51 -0.79
CA ALA A 127 14.37 -17.61 -1.41
C ALA A 127 15.50 -16.90 -0.63
N GLY A 128 15.24 -16.36 0.58
CA GLY A 128 16.24 -15.82 1.50
C GLY A 128 17.15 -14.77 0.84
N MET A 129 18.48 -14.97 0.90
CA MET A 129 19.47 -14.03 0.36
C MET A 129 19.35 -13.80 -1.16
N LYS A 130 18.87 -14.79 -1.91
CA LYS A 130 18.64 -14.64 -3.35
C LYS A 130 17.53 -13.63 -3.62
N ALA A 131 16.42 -13.70 -2.86
CA ALA A 131 15.34 -12.73 -2.96
C ALA A 131 15.81 -11.30 -2.63
N LEU A 132 16.68 -11.16 -1.62
CA LEU A 132 17.20 -9.86 -1.23
C LEU A 132 18.09 -9.24 -2.32
N ARG A 133 18.94 -10.04 -2.97
CA ARG A 133 19.75 -9.57 -4.11
C ARG A 133 18.87 -9.15 -5.27
N GLN A 134 17.89 -9.98 -5.64
CA GLN A 134 16.95 -9.66 -6.72
C GLN A 134 16.17 -8.36 -6.42
N LEU A 135 15.71 -8.18 -5.19
CA LEU A 135 15.02 -6.96 -4.76
C LEU A 135 15.91 -5.73 -4.92
N ARG A 136 17.20 -5.80 -4.55
CA ARG A 136 18.18 -4.72 -4.75
C ARG A 136 18.34 -4.34 -6.22
N ASP A 137 18.57 -5.35 -7.06
CA ASP A 137 18.81 -5.14 -8.50
C ASP A 137 17.59 -4.54 -9.20
N ASP A 138 16.39 -5.05 -8.90
CA ASP A 138 15.14 -4.55 -9.46
C ASP A 138 14.81 -3.14 -8.97
N ALA A 139 15.08 -2.83 -7.69
CA ALA A 139 14.88 -1.50 -7.13
C ALA A 139 15.86 -0.47 -7.73
N ALA A 140 17.15 -0.83 -7.86
CA ALA A 140 18.15 0.00 -8.50
C ALA A 140 17.79 0.31 -9.96
N LYS A 141 17.30 -0.70 -10.69
CA LYS A 141 16.79 -0.51 -12.06
C LYS A 141 15.60 0.44 -12.10
N ALA A 142 14.60 0.26 -11.22
CA ALA A 142 13.44 1.15 -11.15
C ALA A 142 13.83 2.60 -10.87
N ALA A 143 14.81 2.82 -9.97
CA ALA A 143 15.35 4.13 -9.68
C ALA A 143 16.12 4.73 -10.89
N ALA A 144 16.93 3.93 -11.59
CA ALA A 144 17.63 4.35 -12.81
C ALA A 144 16.65 4.74 -13.93
N ASP A 145 15.49 4.07 -14.01
CA ASP A 145 14.40 4.36 -14.95
C ASP A 145 13.56 5.60 -14.54
N GLY A 146 13.94 6.33 -13.50
CA GLY A 146 13.25 7.54 -13.05
C GLY A 146 12.01 7.27 -12.19
N SER A 147 11.79 6.05 -11.69
CA SER A 147 10.61 5.69 -10.91
C SER A 147 10.86 5.78 -9.41
N SER A 148 9.87 6.26 -8.65
CA SER A 148 9.79 6.05 -7.20
C SER A 148 9.43 4.59 -6.89
N VAL A 149 9.77 4.12 -5.68
CA VAL A 149 9.46 2.76 -5.23
C VAL A 149 8.46 2.82 -4.07
N LEU A 150 7.46 1.94 -4.06
CA LEU A 150 6.54 1.75 -2.93
C LEU A 150 6.84 0.41 -2.26
N ILE A 151 7.18 0.44 -0.99
CA ILE A 151 7.45 -0.76 -0.20
C ILE A 151 6.68 -0.73 1.11
N PHE A 152 6.26 -1.91 1.56
CA PHE A 152 5.63 -2.11 2.87
C PHE A 152 6.65 -2.77 3.81
N PRO A 153 7.27 -2.03 4.74
CA PRO A 153 8.40 -2.53 5.54
C PRO A 153 8.08 -3.78 6.37
N GLN A 154 6.82 -3.93 6.78
CA GLN A 154 6.36 -5.09 7.54
C GLN A 154 6.30 -6.39 6.71
N GLY A 155 6.37 -6.27 5.39
CA GLY A 155 6.29 -7.41 4.47
C GLY A 155 4.94 -8.14 4.45
N THR A 156 4.04 -7.88 5.37
CA THR A 156 2.69 -8.45 5.46
C THR A 156 1.72 -7.43 6.02
N ARG A 157 0.42 -7.67 5.81
CA ARG A 157 -0.63 -6.86 6.44
C ARG A 157 -0.71 -7.19 7.93
N VAL A 158 -0.62 -6.16 8.77
CA VAL A 158 -0.65 -6.25 10.23
C VAL A 158 -1.88 -5.49 10.74
N ALA A 159 -2.63 -6.09 11.65
CA ALA A 159 -3.81 -5.44 12.22
C ALA A 159 -3.44 -4.18 13.00
N PRO A 160 -4.34 -3.18 13.11
CA PRO A 160 -4.13 -2.03 13.99
C PRO A 160 -3.80 -2.45 15.42
N GLY A 161 -2.91 -1.71 16.09
CA GLY A 161 -2.47 -1.98 17.46
C GLY A 161 -1.50 -3.17 17.62
N VAL A 162 -1.21 -3.92 16.54
CA VAL A 162 -0.25 -5.04 16.59
C VAL A 162 1.13 -4.58 16.17
N THR A 163 2.13 -4.82 17.02
CA THR A 163 3.54 -4.58 16.69
C THR A 163 4.05 -5.69 15.77
N HIS A 164 4.80 -5.33 14.76
CA HIS A 164 5.43 -6.27 13.83
C HIS A 164 6.79 -5.73 13.39
N LYS A 165 7.80 -6.58 13.46
CA LYS A 165 9.16 -6.24 13.04
C LYS A 165 9.21 -5.83 11.57
N TYR A 166 10.02 -4.81 11.28
CA TYR A 166 10.28 -4.38 9.91
C TYR A 166 11.34 -5.29 9.25
N GLU A 167 11.06 -5.68 8.02
CA GLU A 167 11.91 -6.60 7.27
C GLU A 167 13.13 -5.87 6.67
N ILE A 168 14.26 -6.55 6.59
CA ILE A 168 15.52 -6.01 6.05
C ILE A 168 15.40 -5.56 4.58
N GLY A 169 14.38 -6.02 3.85
CA GLY A 169 14.17 -5.68 2.46
C GLY A 169 14.02 -4.18 2.20
N VAL A 170 13.44 -3.41 3.16
CA VAL A 170 13.33 -1.96 2.99
C VAL A 170 14.70 -1.28 3.02
N PHE A 171 15.63 -1.74 3.88
CA PHE A 171 16.99 -1.25 3.88
C PHE A 171 17.73 -1.61 2.59
N ALA A 172 17.52 -2.82 2.07
CA ALA A 172 18.13 -3.25 0.80
C ALA A 172 17.71 -2.37 -0.38
N VAL A 173 16.44 -1.94 -0.44
CA VAL A 173 15.95 -0.99 -1.44
C VAL A 173 16.58 0.40 -1.22
N TYR A 174 16.61 0.89 0.01
CA TYR A 174 17.21 2.17 0.37
C TYR A 174 18.68 2.26 -0.02
N GLU A 175 19.49 1.26 0.37
CA GLU A 175 20.91 1.21 0.05
C GLU A 175 21.16 1.11 -1.47
N ALA A 176 20.39 0.28 -2.17
CA ALA A 176 20.59 0.05 -3.60
C ALA A 176 20.20 1.23 -4.49
N THR A 177 19.21 2.02 -4.08
CA THR A 177 18.71 3.15 -4.88
C THR A 177 19.40 4.48 -4.54
N GLY A 178 19.89 4.63 -3.30
CA GLY A 178 20.41 5.92 -2.81
C GLY A 178 19.35 7.02 -2.73
N LEU A 179 18.06 6.67 -2.80
CA LEU A 179 16.95 7.62 -2.73
C LEU A 179 16.57 7.92 -1.27
N PRO A 180 16.06 9.14 -0.99
CA PRO A 180 15.44 9.42 0.30
C PRO A 180 14.17 8.58 0.49
N VAL A 181 13.83 8.31 1.75
CA VAL A 181 12.63 7.55 2.11
C VAL A 181 11.60 8.49 2.72
N VAL A 182 10.38 8.45 2.20
CA VAL A 182 9.20 9.08 2.80
C VAL A 182 8.47 8.00 3.60
N PRO A 183 8.53 8.03 4.94
CA PRO A 183 7.73 7.13 5.77
C PRO A 183 6.25 7.51 5.66
N VAL A 184 5.36 6.51 5.56
CA VAL A 184 3.91 6.75 5.43
C VAL A 184 3.17 5.98 6.52
N ALA A 185 2.58 6.71 7.45
CA ALA A 185 1.69 6.17 8.46
C ALA A 185 0.23 6.20 7.96
N LEU A 186 -0.53 5.13 8.19
CA LEU A 186 -1.94 5.07 7.80
C LEU A 186 -2.70 4.04 8.64
N ASN A 187 -3.97 4.32 8.92
CA ASN A 187 -4.84 3.54 9.79
C ASN A 187 -5.96 2.80 9.04
N SER A 188 -5.71 2.38 7.81
CA SER A 188 -6.69 1.75 6.90
C SER A 188 -7.35 0.49 7.48
N GLY A 189 -6.68 -0.21 8.38
CA GLY A 189 -7.17 -1.44 8.99
C GLY A 189 -8.43 -1.29 9.83
N HIS A 190 -8.71 -0.09 10.36
CA HIS A 190 -9.93 0.21 11.11
C HIS A 190 -11.17 0.27 10.19
N VAL A 191 -11.00 0.71 8.95
CA VAL A 191 -12.07 0.83 7.95
C VAL A 191 -12.19 -0.44 7.12
N TRP A 192 -11.05 -0.97 6.66
CA TRP A 192 -10.96 -2.20 5.86
C TRP A 192 -9.87 -3.12 6.41
N GLY A 193 -10.21 -3.92 7.40
CA GLY A 193 -9.28 -4.85 8.04
C GLY A 193 -8.74 -5.93 7.10
N ARG A 194 -7.61 -6.52 7.47
CA ARG A 194 -6.98 -7.64 6.75
C ARG A 194 -7.97 -8.79 6.56
N ASN A 195 -8.15 -9.22 5.31
CA ASN A 195 -9.05 -10.32 4.93
C ASN A 195 -10.51 -10.15 5.40
N SER A 196 -10.90 -8.94 5.81
CA SER A 196 -12.25 -8.66 6.27
C SER A 196 -13.22 -8.51 5.11
N TRP A 197 -14.34 -9.23 5.18
CA TRP A 197 -15.48 -9.01 4.31
C TRP A 197 -16.19 -7.68 4.62
N LEU A 198 -16.21 -7.30 5.91
CA LEU A 198 -16.83 -6.05 6.36
C LEU A 198 -15.95 -4.85 6.09
N LYS A 199 -16.61 -3.76 5.69
CA LYS A 199 -16.03 -2.41 5.59
C LYS A 199 -16.79 -1.51 6.56
N ARG A 200 -16.05 -0.90 7.49
CA ARG A 200 -16.63 -0.01 8.49
C ARG A 200 -16.63 1.43 7.98
N PRO A 201 -17.68 2.21 8.26
CA PRO A 201 -17.62 3.65 8.04
C PRO A 201 -16.45 4.25 8.85
N GLY A 202 -15.76 5.23 8.29
CA GLY A 202 -14.66 5.90 8.96
C GLY A 202 -13.74 6.67 8.03
N ILE A 203 -12.73 7.29 8.62
CA ILE A 203 -11.72 8.05 7.89
C ILE A 203 -10.40 7.30 7.95
N ILE A 204 -9.82 7.03 6.80
CA ILE A 204 -8.46 6.54 6.66
C ILE A 204 -7.55 7.76 6.61
N ASP A 205 -6.82 7.99 7.66
CA ASP A 205 -5.76 8.99 7.68
C ASP A 205 -4.50 8.42 7.04
N VAL A 206 -3.87 9.19 6.14
CA VAL A 206 -2.63 8.84 5.46
C VAL A 206 -1.68 10.00 5.63
N ASP A 207 -0.66 9.83 6.45
CA ASP A 207 0.30 10.87 6.76
C ASP A 207 1.67 10.56 6.14
N PHE A 208 2.12 11.45 5.27
CA PHE A 208 3.45 11.45 4.70
C PHE A 208 4.36 12.22 5.65
N LEU A 209 5.32 11.51 6.24
CA LEU A 209 6.19 12.02 7.29
C LEU A 209 7.47 12.65 6.69
N PRO A 210 8.24 13.39 7.49
CA PRO A 210 9.51 13.94 7.04
C PRO A 210 10.45 12.87 6.48
N ASP A 211 11.18 13.24 5.44
CA ASP A 211 12.09 12.34 4.75
C ASP A 211 13.23 11.83 5.64
N ILE A 212 13.57 10.56 5.45
CA ILE A 212 14.83 10.00 5.91
C ILE A 212 15.85 10.16 4.77
N PRO A 213 16.94 10.93 4.99
CA PRO A 213 17.94 11.18 3.94
C PRO A 213 18.70 9.90 3.57
N PRO A 214 19.30 9.81 2.38
CA PRO A 214 20.17 8.69 2.02
C PRO A 214 21.47 8.70 2.83
N GLY A 215 22.15 7.53 2.92
CA GLY A 215 23.49 7.40 3.50
C GLY A 215 23.55 6.96 4.96
N LEU A 216 22.42 6.68 5.62
CA LEU A 216 22.42 6.09 6.96
C LEU A 216 22.85 4.62 6.91
N ASP A 217 23.55 4.17 7.96
CA ASP A 217 23.77 2.75 8.15
C ASP A 217 22.47 2.00 8.44
N ARG A 218 22.53 0.67 8.34
CA ARG A 218 21.35 -0.18 8.52
C ARG A 218 20.63 0.04 9.86
N LYS A 219 21.39 0.15 10.95
CA LYS A 219 20.83 0.26 12.30
C LYS A 219 20.12 1.61 12.47
N ALA A 220 20.78 2.68 12.08
CA ALA A 220 20.22 4.04 12.14
C ALA A 220 19.00 4.20 11.25
N PHE A 221 19.05 3.69 10.00
CA PHE A 221 17.93 3.73 9.07
C PHE A 221 16.71 2.97 9.59
N MET A 222 16.89 1.72 10.02
CA MET A 222 15.76 0.89 10.48
C MET A 222 15.12 1.48 11.73
N ALA A 223 15.93 2.01 12.66
CA ALA A 223 15.41 2.67 13.86
C ALA A 223 14.63 3.95 13.51
N ALA A 224 15.17 4.81 12.65
CA ALA A 224 14.51 6.04 12.23
C ALA A 224 13.18 5.78 11.50
N LEU A 225 13.14 4.78 10.62
CA LEU A 225 11.95 4.42 9.87
C LEU A 225 10.84 3.88 10.80
N GLU A 226 11.20 2.96 11.70
CA GLU A 226 10.27 2.36 12.64
C GLU A 226 9.74 3.41 13.62
N GLU A 227 10.60 4.22 14.21
CA GLU A 227 10.24 5.31 15.11
C GLU A 227 9.28 6.30 14.43
N ALA A 228 9.60 6.77 13.23
CA ALA A 228 8.78 7.73 12.49
C ALA A 228 7.36 7.18 12.26
N ILE A 229 7.24 5.96 11.74
CA ILE A 229 5.93 5.37 11.42
C ILE A 229 5.17 5.03 12.71
N GLU A 230 5.77 4.32 13.66
CA GLU A 230 5.04 3.80 14.84
C GLU A 230 4.65 4.92 15.81
N THR A 231 5.46 5.98 15.96
CA THR A 231 5.08 7.17 16.72
C THR A 231 3.84 7.83 16.12
N ARG A 232 3.78 7.97 14.79
CA ARG A 232 2.59 8.54 14.15
C ARG A 232 1.40 7.59 14.22
N MET A 233 1.61 6.29 14.10
CA MET A 233 0.55 5.29 14.24
C MET A 233 -0.12 5.32 15.61
N ALA A 234 0.64 5.52 16.71
CA ALA A 234 0.07 5.64 18.04
C ALA A 234 -0.97 6.78 18.11
N VAL A 235 -0.72 7.90 17.40
CA VAL A 235 -1.67 9.02 17.32
C VAL A 235 -2.88 8.67 16.43
N LEU A 236 -2.68 8.01 15.30
CA LEU A 236 -3.74 7.67 14.36
C LEU A 236 -4.68 6.57 14.91
N ASP A 237 -4.17 5.65 15.71
CA ASP A 237 -4.93 4.54 16.27
C ASP A 237 -5.65 4.92 17.58
N ALA A 238 -5.18 5.95 18.32
CA ALA A 238 -5.73 6.35 19.62
C ALA A 238 -7.26 6.53 19.65
N PRO A 239 -7.92 7.22 18.68
CA PRO A 239 -9.37 7.38 18.69
C PRO A 239 -10.16 6.06 18.61
N TYR A 240 -9.56 5.04 17.99
CA TYR A 240 -10.21 3.73 17.79
C TYR A 240 -10.02 2.80 18.99
N LEU A 241 -8.92 2.96 19.75
CA LEU A 241 -8.65 2.18 20.95
C LEU A 241 -9.59 2.58 22.09
N VAL A 242 -9.82 3.88 22.29
CA VAL A 242 -10.78 4.38 23.30
C VAL A 242 -12.19 3.86 23.05
N GLN A 243 -12.64 3.82 21.79
CA GLN A 243 -13.97 3.28 21.44
C GLN A 243 -14.13 1.79 21.74
N GLN A 244 -13.06 1.01 21.71
CA GLN A 244 -13.11 -0.43 22.04
C GLN A 244 -13.24 -0.67 23.55
N GLU A 245 -12.62 0.16 24.37
CA GLU A 245 -12.73 0.10 25.85
C GLU A 245 -14.14 0.49 26.35
N GLU A 246 -14.82 1.42 25.67
CA GLU A 246 -16.18 1.86 26.03
C GLU A 246 -17.28 0.85 25.61
N THR A 247 -16.96 -0.09 24.69
CA THR A 247 -17.94 -1.02 24.13
C THR A 247 -17.74 -2.48 24.58
N GLY A 248 -16.72 -2.79 25.35
CA GLY A 248 -16.42 -4.11 25.94
C GLY A 248 -16.85 -4.18 27.37
#